data_47a8262d2c9fb0b3cc80fd228e86a664
#
_entry.id   47a8262d2c9fb0b3cc80fd228e86a664
#
_cell.length_a   1.000
_cell.length_b   1.000
_cell.length_c   1.000
_cell.angle_alpha   90.00
_cell.angle_beta   90.00
_cell.angle_gamma   90.00
#
_symmetry.space_group_name_H-M   'P 1'
#
loop_
_entity.id
_entity.type
_entity.pdbx_description
1 polymer ?
#
loop_
_entity_poly.entity_id
_entity_poly.type
_entity_poly.pdbx_seq_one_letter_code
_entity_poly.pdbx_strand_id
1 'polypeptide(L)'
;MKYINIIKAQAPMQQMTKLKLPIKENKKSRLIYKMALDIKEIVDYLQQEQLKIIEKYKGVFRQDGSVNFGNDKDGIDRANACMTEIQALENMDVEWNYDKIVLSTESLGEAEEFSLSPEEIYYLEGFVEFED
;
A
#
# COMPACT_ATOMS: atom_id res chain seq x y z
N MET A 1 12.28 -2.88 -2.56
CA MET A 1 10.88 -2.82 -2.05
C MET A 1 9.93 -3.26 -3.15
N LYS A 2 9.16 -4.28 -2.90
CA LYS A 2 8.17 -4.76 -3.88
C LYS A 2 6.92 -3.89 -3.86
N TYR A 3 6.27 -3.71 -5.00
CA TYR A 3 5.02 -2.96 -5.09
C TYR A 3 3.95 -3.47 -4.13
N ILE A 4 3.80 -4.79 -3.97
CA ILE A 4 2.80 -5.37 -3.07
C ILE A 4 2.98 -4.87 -1.62
N ASN A 5 4.21 -4.65 -1.17
CA ASN A 5 4.48 -4.16 0.17
C ASN A 5 4.03 -2.70 0.33
N ILE A 6 4.16 -1.91 -0.73
CA ILE A 6 3.70 -0.52 -0.74
C ILE A 6 2.17 -0.47 -0.74
N ILE A 7 1.52 -1.32 -1.53
CA ILE A 7 0.05 -1.42 -1.57
C ILE A 7 -0.50 -1.76 -0.18
N LYS A 8 0.09 -2.75 0.50
CA LYS A 8 -0.34 -3.17 1.84
C LYS A 8 -0.11 -2.10 2.89
N ALA A 9 0.93 -1.28 2.72
CA ALA A 9 1.27 -0.22 3.66
C ALA A 9 0.41 1.03 3.51
N GLN A 10 -0.35 1.19 2.43
CA GLN A 10 -1.09 2.41 2.14
C GLN A 10 -2.05 2.79 3.28
N ALA A 11 -2.95 1.89 3.65
CA ALA A 11 -3.93 2.17 4.70
C ALA A 11 -3.28 2.41 6.07
N PRO A 12 -2.33 1.56 6.54
CA PRO A 12 -1.61 1.84 7.79
C PRO A 12 -0.84 3.16 7.77
N MET A 13 -0.22 3.52 6.65
CA MET A 13 0.51 4.78 6.55
C MET A 13 -0.43 5.99 6.61
N GLN A 14 -1.64 5.88 6.07
CA GLN A 14 -2.66 6.91 6.23
C GLN A 14 -3.05 7.09 7.71
N GLN A 15 -3.11 6.02 8.47
CA GLN A 15 -3.31 6.10 9.92
C GLN A 15 -2.16 6.82 10.60
N MET A 16 -0.92 6.57 10.16
CA MET A 16 0.27 7.22 10.72
C MET A 16 0.24 8.75 10.52
N THR A 17 -0.39 9.25 9.46
CA THR A 17 -0.49 10.70 9.23
C THR A 17 -1.37 11.41 10.27
N LYS A 18 -2.19 10.66 11.00
CA LYS A 18 -3.06 11.20 12.07
C LYS A 18 -2.35 11.26 13.41
N LEU A 19 -1.16 10.69 13.51
CA LEU A 19 -0.39 10.66 14.74
C LEU A 19 0.17 12.06 15.03
N LYS A 20 -0.10 12.55 16.24
CA LYS A 20 0.41 13.84 16.71
C LYS A 20 1.69 13.61 17.49
N LEU A 21 2.81 13.94 16.89
CA LEU A 21 4.12 13.86 17.55
C LEU A 21 4.48 15.19 18.21
N PRO A 22 5.33 15.17 19.27
CA PRO A 22 5.86 16.41 19.84
C PRO A 22 6.59 17.25 18.79
N ILE A 23 6.57 18.57 18.96
CA ILE A 23 7.24 19.50 18.02
C ILE A 23 8.71 19.16 17.80
N LYS A 24 9.39 18.66 18.81
CA LYS A 24 10.80 18.23 18.69
C LYS A 24 11.01 17.15 17.63
N GLU A 25 9.97 16.42 17.26
CA GLU A 25 10.00 15.36 16.24
C GLU A 25 9.31 15.77 14.94
N ASN A 26 9.26 17.06 14.64
CA ASN A 26 8.59 17.58 13.46
C ASN A 26 9.18 17.04 12.13
N LYS A 27 10.47 16.70 12.11
CA LYS A 27 11.10 16.10 10.93
C LYS A 27 10.48 14.74 10.63
N LYS A 28 10.23 13.94 11.67
CA LYS A 28 9.58 12.62 11.51
C LYS A 28 8.15 12.77 11.04
N SER A 29 7.41 13.73 11.58
CA SER A 29 6.04 14.02 11.15
C SER A 29 5.97 14.38 9.67
N ARG A 30 6.87 15.26 9.21
CA ARG A 30 6.94 15.64 7.79
C ARG A 30 7.32 14.47 6.89
N LEU A 31 8.24 13.62 7.35
CA LEU A 31 8.68 12.47 6.61
C LEU A 31 7.56 11.42 6.47
N ILE A 32 6.79 11.19 7.55
CA ILE A 32 5.60 10.32 7.52
C ILE A 32 4.61 10.82 6.47
N TYR A 33 4.30 12.11 6.48
CA TYR A 33 3.37 12.71 5.52
C TYR A 33 3.88 12.56 4.09
N LYS A 34 5.15 12.82 3.85
CA LYS A 34 5.77 12.70 2.54
C LYS A 34 5.76 11.26 2.03
N MET A 35 6.07 10.30 2.89
CA MET A 35 5.97 8.87 2.55
C MET A 35 4.54 8.49 2.16
N ALA A 36 3.56 8.96 2.92
CA ALA A 36 2.15 8.67 2.64
C ALA A 36 1.72 9.22 1.27
N LEU A 37 2.17 10.41 0.90
CA LEU A 37 1.91 10.99 -0.42
C LEU A 37 2.57 10.17 -1.53
N ASP A 38 3.82 9.78 -1.36
CA ASP A 38 4.55 8.99 -2.36
C ASP A 38 3.93 7.60 -2.53
N ILE A 39 3.52 6.97 -1.43
CA ILE A 39 2.79 5.70 -1.46
C ILE A 39 1.50 5.84 -2.26
N LYS A 40 0.74 6.90 -2.04
CA LYS A 40 -0.50 7.15 -2.77
C LYS A 40 -0.25 7.29 -4.28
N GLU A 41 0.76 8.03 -4.69
CA GLU A 41 1.11 8.19 -6.09
C GLU A 41 1.49 6.84 -6.74
N ILE A 42 2.28 6.05 -6.04
CA ILE A 42 2.71 4.72 -6.51
C ILE A 42 1.50 3.81 -6.65
N VAL A 43 0.60 3.77 -5.67
CA VAL A 43 -0.60 2.93 -5.70
C VAL A 43 -1.54 3.37 -6.82
N ASP A 44 -1.73 4.67 -7.02
CA ASP A 44 -2.55 5.20 -8.11
C ASP A 44 -1.99 4.77 -9.48
N TYR A 45 -0.69 4.85 -9.66
CA TYR A 45 -0.01 4.38 -10.87
C TYR A 45 -0.25 2.88 -11.10
N LEU A 46 -0.09 2.08 -10.05
CA LEU A 46 -0.31 0.63 -10.12
C LEU A 46 -1.74 0.28 -10.47
N GLN A 47 -2.71 0.99 -9.92
CA GLN A 47 -4.12 0.77 -10.25
C GLN A 47 -4.38 1.02 -11.73
N GLN A 48 -3.79 2.06 -12.30
CA GLN A 48 -3.90 2.33 -13.72
C GLN A 48 -3.26 1.23 -14.57
N GLU A 49 -2.09 0.73 -14.17
CA GLU A 49 -1.43 -0.37 -14.86
C GLU A 49 -2.24 -1.68 -14.76
N GLN A 50 -2.86 -1.94 -13.61
CA GLN A 50 -3.77 -3.08 -13.44
C GLN A 50 -4.98 -2.98 -14.37
N LEU A 51 -5.57 -1.80 -14.50
CA LEU A 51 -6.69 -1.57 -15.42
C LEU A 51 -6.30 -1.87 -16.87
N LYS A 52 -5.11 -1.47 -17.29
CA LYS A 52 -4.60 -1.78 -18.64
C LYS A 52 -4.44 -3.28 -18.86
N ILE A 53 -3.98 -4.01 -17.86
CA ILE A 53 -3.86 -5.47 -17.93
C ILE A 53 -5.24 -6.11 -18.06
N ILE A 54 -6.20 -5.66 -17.27
CA ILE A 54 -7.58 -6.17 -17.32
C ILE A 54 -8.20 -5.91 -18.70
N GLU A 55 -8.03 -4.72 -19.27
CA GLU A 55 -8.48 -4.40 -20.62
C GLU A 55 -7.82 -5.29 -21.69
N LYS A 56 -6.51 -5.52 -21.57
CA LYS A 56 -5.76 -6.38 -22.47
C LYS A 56 -6.38 -7.77 -22.57
N TYR A 57 -6.88 -8.30 -21.48
CA TYR A 57 -7.53 -9.61 -21.40
C TYR A 57 -9.05 -9.55 -21.53
N LYS A 58 -9.61 -8.40 -21.94
CA LYS A 58 -11.03 -8.21 -22.21
C LYS A 58 -11.93 -8.44 -20.99
N GLY A 59 -11.44 -8.10 -19.80
CA GLY A 59 -12.24 -8.11 -18.59
C GLY A 59 -13.24 -6.97 -18.57
N VAL A 60 -14.45 -7.24 -18.07
CA VAL A 60 -15.54 -6.25 -17.94
C VAL A 60 -15.87 -6.10 -16.46
N PHE A 61 -15.86 -4.88 -15.96
CA PHE A 61 -16.21 -4.60 -14.57
C PHE A 61 -17.71 -4.76 -14.33
N ARG A 62 -18.07 -5.45 -13.25
CA ARG A 62 -19.43 -5.52 -12.73
C ARG A 62 -19.68 -4.36 -11.77
N GLN A 63 -20.96 -4.15 -11.41
CA GLN A 63 -21.36 -3.09 -10.47
C GLN A 63 -20.72 -3.26 -9.08
N ASP A 64 -20.44 -4.51 -8.67
CA ASP A 64 -19.81 -4.80 -7.39
C ASP A 64 -18.28 -4.62 -7.40
N GLY A 65 -17.69 -4.19 -8.52
CA GLY A 65 -16.26 -4.01 -8.69
C GLY A 65 -15.49 -5.25 -9.11
N SER A 66 -16.14 -6.42 -9.19
CA SER A 66 -15.50 -7.63 -9.70
C SER A 66 -15.37 -7.57 -11.22
N VAL A 67 -14.48 -8.42 -11.76
CA VAL A 67 -14.20 -8.46 -13.19
C VAL A 67 -14.75 -9.74 -13.80
N ASN A 68 -15.49 -9.61 -14.90
CA ASN A 68 -16.05 -10.72 -15.64
C ASN A 68 -15.27 -10.95 -16.93
N PHE A 69 -14.74 -12.16 -17.12
CA PHE A 69 -14.05 -12.60 -18.34
C PHE A 69 -14.89 -13.57 -19.16
N GLY A 70 -16.07 -13.95 -18.66
CA GLY A 70 -16.90 -15.01 -19.22
C GLY A 70 -16.70 -16.34 -18.52
N ASN A 71 -17.65 -17.26 -18.71
CA ASN A 71 -17.65 -18.57 -18.03
C ASN A 71 -17.15 -19.71 -18.92
N ASP A 72 -16.82 -19.42 -20.19
CA ASP A 72 -16.28 -20.41 -21.11
C ASP A 72 -14.78 -20.64 -20.85
N LYS A 73 -14.22 -21.63 -21.54
CA LYS A 73 -12.80 -21.97 -21.37
C LYS A 73 -11.89 -20.79 -21.72
N ASP A 74 -12.19 -20.06 -22.79
CA ASP A 74 -11.43 -18.88 -23.20
C ASP A 74 -11.44 -17.81 -22.12
N GLY A 75 -12.60 -17.54 -21.51
CA GLY A 75 -12.75 -16.57 -20.43
C GLY A 75 -11.94 -16.96 -19.19
N ILE A 76 -11.95 -18.23 -18.82
CA ILE A 76 -11.18 -18.77 -17.69
C ILE A 76 -9.67 -18.63 -17.96
N ASP A 77 -9.23 -18.97 -19.17
CA ASP A 77 -7.80 -18.86 -19.54
C ASP A 77 -7.34 -17.39 -19.51
N ARG A 78 -8.15 -16.47 -20.00
CA ARG A 78 -7.85 -15.03 -19.96
C ARG A 78 -7.82 -14.49 -18.52
N ALA A 79 -8.74 -14.93 -17.68
CA ALA A 79 -8.74 -14.54 -16.26
C ALA A 79 -7.47 -15.01 -15.56
N ASN A 80 -7.03 -16.23 -15.80
CA ASN A 80 -5.80 -16.79 -15.21
C ASN A 80 -4.56 -16.04 -15.71
N ALA A 81 -4.47 -15.75 -17.00
CA ALA A 81 -3.37 -14.99 -17.58
C ALA A 81 -3.32 -13.56 -17.03
N CYS A 82 -4.47 -12.91 -16.89
CA CYS A 82 -4.60 -11.60 -16.30
C CYS A 82 -4.08 -11.58 -14.85
N MET A 83 -4.52 -12.53 -14.04
CA MET A 83 -4.08 -12.65 -12.65
C MET A 83 -2.56 -12.85 -12.55
N THR A 84 -1.98 -13.67 -13.43
CA THR A 84 -0.55 -13.92 -13.47
C THR A 84 0.23 -12.63 -13.77
N GLU A 85 -0.22 -11.83 -14.73
CA GLU A 85 0.42 -10.54 -15.04
C GLU A 85 0.29 -9.53 -13.90
N ILE A 86 -0.87 -9.47 -13.24
CA ILE A 86 -1.07 -8.58 -12.09
C ILE A 86 -0.15 -8.97 -10.96
N GLN A 87 -0.04 -10.27 -10.66
CA GLN A 87 0.88 -10.77 -9.63
C GLN A 87 2.34 -10.46 -9.97
N ALA A 88 2.73 -10.58 -11.24
CA ALA A 88 4.07 -10.23 -11.67
C ALA A 88 4.34 -8.73 -11.48
N LEU A 89 3.36 -7.87 -11.78
CA LEU A 89 3.46 -6.44 -11.53
C LEU A 89 3.64 -6.14 -10.03
N GLU A 90 2.84 -6.76 -9.18
CA GLU A 90 2.89 -6.56 -7.73
C GLU A 90 4.21 -7.03 -7.11
N ASN A 91 4.90 -7.98 -7.73
CA ASN A 91 6.18 -8.51 -7.27
C ASN A 91 7.40 -7.78 -7.87
N MET A 92 7.20 -6.81 -8.74
CA MET A 92 8.29 -6.00 -9.26
C MET A 92 8.84 -5.07 -8.18
N ASP A 93 10.13 -4.79 -8.25
CA ASP A 93 10.76 -3.86 -7.34
C ASP A 93 10.45 -2.41 -7.74
N VAL A 94 10.22 -1.57 -6.74
CA VAL A 94 10.07 -0.14 -6.88
C VAL A 94 11.27 0.55 -6.25
N GLU A 95 11.68 1.66 -6.83
CA GLU A 95 12.69 2.52 -6.23
C GLU A 95 12.08 3.22 -5.01
N TRP A 96 12.59 2.89 -3.82
CA TRP A 96 12.13 3.45 -2.55
C TRP A 96 13.33 4.00 -1.80
N ASN A 97 13.43 5.33 -1.74
CA ASN A 97 14.62 6.04 -1.27
C ASN A 97 14.50 6.57 0.16
N TYR A 98 13.57 6.02 0.94
CA TYR A 98 13.40 6.42 2.32
C TYR A 98 14.00 5.38 3.26
N ASP A 99 14.72 5.86 4.28
CA ASP A 99 15.08 5.05 5.42
C ASP A 99 13.86 4.84 6.31
N LYS A 100 13.88 3.77 7.11
CA LYS A 100 12.82 3.56 8.10
C LYS A 100 12.77 4.71 9.09
N ILE A 101 11.57 5.13 9.44
CA ILE A 101 11.36 6.10 10.50
C ILE A 101 11.29 5.34 11.82
N VAL A 102 12.16 5.70 12.76
CA VAL A 102 12.14 5.10 14.10
C VAL A 102 11.35 6.01 15.04
N LEU A 103 10.32 5.46 15.66
CA LEU A 103 9.47 6.17 16.62
C LEU A 103 9.59 5.53 17.99
N SER A 104 9.79 6.37 19.00
CA SER A 104 9.76 5.94 20.40
C SER A 104 8.32 5.72 20.85
N THR A 105 8.08 4.65 21.58
CA THR A 105 6.76 4.40 22.18
C THR A 105 6.36 5.47 23.20
N GLU A 106 7.34 6.15 23.81
CA GLU A 106 7.08 7.31 24.67
C GLU A 106 6.41 8.44 23.90
N SER A 107 6.82 8.67 22.65
CA SER A 107 6.21 9.70 21.79
C SER A 107 4.77 9.34 21.41
N LEU A 108 4.41 8.07 21.45
CA LEU A 108 3.07 7.57 21.16
C LEU A 108 2.15 7.54 22.37
N GLY A 109 2.71 7.56 23.58
CA GLY A 109 2.00 7.31 24.84
C GLY A 109 0.93 8.33 25.20
N GLU A 110 0.95 9.52 24.61
CA GLU A 110 -0.06 10.56 24.82
C GLU A 110 -1.16 10.57 23.77
N ALA A 111 -1.03 9.74 22.73
CA ALA A 111 -2.01 9.65 21.65
C ALA A 111 -3.06 8.58 21.99
N GLU A 112 -3.93 8.86 22.95
CA GLU A 112 -4.96 7.92 23.43
C GLU A 112 -5.91 7.42 22.34
N GLU A 113 -6.06 8.21 21.26
CA GLU A 113 -6.93 7.87 20.13
C GLU A 113 -6.22 7.15 18.99
N PHE A 114 -4.90 6.98 19.10
CA PHE A 114 -4.12 6.34 18.04
C PHE A 114 -3.85 4.88 18.41
N SER A 115 -4.31 3.98 17.56
CA SER A 115 -4.05 2.55 17.73
C SER A 115 -3.81 1.89 16.38
N LEU A 116 -2.95 0.88 16.38
CA LEU A 116 -2.67 0.05 15.22
C LEU A 116 -2.91 -1.41 15.58
N SER A 117 -3.54 -2.15 14.70
CA SER A 117 -3.64 -3.60 14.82
C SER A 117 -2.28 -4.26 14.59
N PRO A 118 -2.09 -5.52 15.05
CA PRO A 118 -0.87 -6.27 14.74
C PRO A 118 -0.60 -6.38 13.24
N GLU A 119 -1.65 -6.53 12.43
CA GLU A 119 -1.53 -6.59 10.97
C GLU A 119 -1.01 -5.26 10.40
N GLU A 120 -1.54 -4.13 10.87
CA GLU A 120 -1.12 -2.81 10.44
C GLU A 120 0.35 -2.56 10.79
N ILE A 121 0.78 -2.95 11.99
CA ILE A 121 2.18 -2.86 12.41
C ILE A 121 3.07 -3.70 11.51
N TYR A 122 2.63 -4.90 11.17
CA TYR A 122 3.36 -5.79 10.26
C TYR A 122 3.54 -5.17 8.88
N TYR A 123 2.49 -4.58 8.31
CA TYR A 123 2.56 -3.93 7.00
C TYR A 123 3.43 -2.67 7.00
N LEU A 124 3.63 -2.03 8.14
CA LEU A 124 4.50 -0.86 8.29
C LEU A 124 5.98 -1.21 8.49
N GLU A 125 6.31 -2.48 8.66
CA GLU A 125 7.66 -2.93 9.06
C GLU A 125 8.80 -2.39 8.18
N GLY A 126 8.56 -2.23 6.89
CA GLY A 126 9.55 -1.65 5.95
C GLY A 126 9.64 -0.13 5.98
N PHE A 127 8.75 0.55 6.72
CA PHE A 127 8.58 2.02 6.67
C PHE A 127 8.76 2.68 8.03
N VAL A 128 8.23 2.08 9.06
CA VAL A 128 8.24 2.62 10.43
C VAL A 128 8.62 1.52 11.40
N GLU A 129 9.54 1.84 12.31
CA GLU A 129 9.96 0.96 13.40
C GLU A 129 9.60 1.61 14.73
N PHE A 130 9.00 0.83 15.61
CA PHE A 130 8.63 1.30 16.94
C PHE A 130 9.62 0.75 17.97
N GLU A 131 10.24 1.65 18.74
CA GLU A 131 11.20 1.29 19.79
C GLU A 131 10.66 1.69 21.16
N ASP A 132 10.92 0.84 22.12
CA ASP A 132 10.58 1.08 23.53
C ASP A 132 11.47 2.12 24.20
#